data_20331336f062a16c2070b9e427dc572f
#
_entry.id   20331336f062a16c2070b9e427dc572f
#
_cell.length_a   1.000
_cell.length_b   1.000
_cell.length_c   1.000
_cell.angle_alpha   90.00
_cell.angle_beta   90.00
_cell.angle_gamma   90.00
#
_symmetry.space_group_name_H-M   'P 1'
#
loop_
_entity.id
_entity.type
_entity.pdbx_description
1 polymer ?
#
loop_
_entity_poly.entity_id
_entity_poly.type
_entity_poly.pdbx_seq_one_letter_code
_entity_poly.pdbx_strand_id
1 'polypeptide(L)'
;HKEYRRQRQMCIRDSMYAGMADVAALTGDSAYIHAIDRIWDNIVGKKYYITGGIGATSNGEAFGKNYELPNMSAYCETCAAIGNVYVNYRLFLLHGESKYYDVLERTLYNGLISGVSLDGGGFFYPNPLESIGQHQRQPWFGCACCPSNICRFIPSLPGYVYAVKGKDVYVNLFMSNTSNLKVEGKAVSLEQATHYPWNGDVTIGVNKNNAGQFTMKIRIPGWVR
;
A
#
# COMPACT_ATOMS: atom_id res chain seq x y z
N HIS A 1 -12.56 -24.18 -15.83
CA HIS A 1 -13.23 -23.48 -14.69
C HIS A 1 -12.48 -23.57 -13.36
N LYS A 2 -11.68 -24.62 -13.09
CA LYS A 2 -10.88 -24.73 -11.86
C LYS A 2 -9.59 -23.91 -11.91
N GLU A 3 -8.95 -23.79 -13.07
CA GLU A 3 -7.75 -22.96 -13.27
C GLU A 3 -8.05 -21.47 -13.12
N TYR A 4 -9.18 -21.00 -13.59
CA TYR A 4 -9.62 -19.62 -13.45
C TYR A 4 -9.87 -19.21 -12.00
N ARG A 5 -10.19 -20.14 -11.10
CA ARG A 5 -10.34 -19.91 -9.66
C ARG A 5 -8.98 -19.85 -8.94
N ARG A 6 -7.94 -20.50 -9.45
CA ARG A 6 -6.60 -20.50 -8.84
C ARG A 6 -5.85 -19.20 -9.13
N GLN A 7 -5.97 -18.61 -10.32
CA GLN A 7 -5.32 -17.36 -10.72
C GLN A 7 -5.81 -16.11 -9.94
N ARG A 8 -6.96 -16.20 -9.29
CA ARG A 8 -7.53 -15.10 -8.49
C ARG A 8 -7.16 -15.11 -7.01
N GLN A 9 -6.36 -16.05 -6.55
CA GLN A 9 -6.27 -16.30 -5.11
C GLN A 9 -5.54 -15.19 -4.33
N MET A 10 -4.48 -14.56 -4.85
CA MET A 10 -3.80 -13.48 -4.12
C MET A 10 -4.52 -12.13 -4.27
N CYS A 11 -4.82 -11.69 -5.48
CA CYS A 11 -5.60 -10.47 -5.70
C CYS A 11 -6.94 -10.46 -4.97
N ILE A 12 -7.63 -11.62 -4.92
CA ILE A 12 -8.89 -11.76 -4.19
C ILE A 12 -8.68 -11.73 -2.69
N ARG A 13 -7.66 -12.40 -2.16
CA ARG A 13 -7.42 -12.44 -0.72
C ARG A 13 -7.08 -11.07 -0.14
N ASP A 14 -6.16 -10.35 -0.79
CA ASP A 14 -5.75 -9.03 -0.31
C ASP A 14 -6.86 -8.01 -0.46
N SER A 15 -7.63 -8.06 -1.57
CA SER A 15 -8.83 -7.25 -1.72
C SER A 15 -9.93 -7.67 -0.74
N MET A 16 -10.05 -8.96 -0.41
CA MET A 16 -10.97 -9.46 0.59
C MET A 16 -10.59 -8.97 2.00
N TYR A 17 -9.31 -8.96 2.36
CA TYR A 17 -8.87 -8.44 3.67
C TYR A 17 -9.14 -6.94 3.78
N ALA A 18 -8.95 -6.18 2.70
CA ALA A 18 -9.33 -4.78 2.65
C ALA A 18 -10.85 -4.60 2.87
N GLY A 19 -11.68 -5.43 2.19
CA GLY A 19 -13.14 -5.44 2.39
C GLY A 19 -13.55 -5.87 3.80
N MET A 20 -12.85 -6.84 4.40
CA MET A 20 -13.09 -7.23 5.80
C MET A 20 -12.80 -6.06 6.76
N ALA A 21 -11.76 -5.26 6.52
CA ALA A 21 -11.46 -4.07 7.30
C ALA A 21 -12.56 -3.02 7.16
N ASP A 22 -13.09 -2.81 5.95
CA ASP A 22 -14.21 -1.90 5.72
C ASP A 22 -15.49 -2.37 6.45
N VAL A 23 -15.80 -3.66 6.38
CA VAL A 23 -16.94 -4.26 7.11
C VAL A 23 -16.74 -4.11 8.62
N ALA A 24 -15.55 -4.40 9.13
CA ALA A 24 -15.22 -4.23 10.54
C ALA A 24 -15.42 -2.78 11.02
N ALA A 25 -14.97 -1.81 10.21
CA ALA A 25 -15.14 -0.39 10.51
C ALA A 25 -16.61 0.05 10.53
N LEU A 26 -17.45 -0.50 9.62
CA LEU A 26 -18.87 -0.16 9.51
C LEU A 26 -19.72 -0.84 10.59
N THR A 27 -19.39 -2.07 10.96
CA THR A 27 -20.21 -2.87 11.88
C THR A 27 -19.75 -2.79 13.34
N GLY A 28 -18.46 -2.44 13.56
CA GLY A 28 -17.83 -2.52 14.88
C GLY A 28 -17.62 -3.96 15.37
N ASP A 29 -17.74 -4.97 14.48
CA ASP A 29 -17.60 -6.38 14.85
C ASP A 29 -16.15 -6.72 15.23
N SER A 30 -15.94 -6.95 16.52
CA SER A 30 -14.62 -7.27 17.07
C SER A 30 -14.03 -8.57 16.52
N ALA A 31 -14.86 -9.54 16.10
CA ALA A 31 -14.37 -10.79 15.53
C ALA A 31 -13.67 -10.55 14.20
N TYR A 32 -14.21 -9.67 13.34
CA TYR A 32 -13.56 -9.25 12.11
C TYR A 32 -12.26 -8.46 12.39
N ILE A 33 -12.29 -7.54 13.35
CA ILE A 33 -11.11 -6.75 13.74
C ILE A 33 -9.99 -7.68 14.18
N HIS A 34 -10.25 -8.58 15.14
CA HIS A 34 -9.25 -9.52 15.63
C HIS A 34 -8.73 -10.48 14.54
N ALA A 35 -9.61 -10.92 13.63
CA ALA A 35 -9.19 -11.79 12.54
C ALA A 35 -8.20 -11.07 11.59
N ILE A 36 -8.48 -9.81 11.22
CA ILE A 36 -7.64 -9.03 10.31
C ILE A 36 -6.31 -8.69 10.97
N ASP A 37 -6.32 -8.30 12.24
CA ASP A 37 -5.10 -7.99 13.00
C ASP A 37 -4.16 -9.21 13.06
N ARG A 38 -4.69 -10.39 13.35
CA ARG A 38 -3.92 -11.65 13.34
C ARG A 38 -3.37 -12.00 11.95
N ILE A 39 -4.15 -11.76 10.90
CA ILE A 39 -3.70 -11.97 9.52
C ILE A 39 -2.56 -11.00 9.21
N TRP A 40 -2.70 -9.71 9.55
CA TRP A 40 -1.69 -8.70 9.35
C TRP A 40 -0.40 -9.03 10.10
N ASP A 41 -0.47 -9.39 11.37
CA ASP A 41 0.68 -9.80 12.18
C ASP A 41 1.42 -11.01 11.57
N ASN A 42 0.68 -11.98 11.03
CA ASN A 42 1.29 -13.13 10.36
C ASN A 42 1.96 -12.74 9.03
N ILE A 43 1.31 -11.92 8.22
CA ILE A 43 1.87 -11.47 6.93
C ILE A 43 3.12 -10.64 7.18
N VAL A 44 3.01 -9.56 7.93
CA VAL A 44 4.10 -8.60 8.12
C VAL A 44 5.25 -9.20 8.94
N GLY A 45 4.93 -10.01 9.95
CA GLY A 45 5.95 -10.61 10.81
C GLY A 45 6.66 -11.84 10.22
N LYS A 46 6.07 -12.52 9.23
CA LYS A 46 6.57 -13.85 8.82
C LYS A 46 6.57 -14.14 7.33
N LYS A 47 5.94 -13.31 6.50
CA LYS A 47 5.71 -13.57 5.08
C LYS A 47 5.96 -12.35 4.18
N TYR A 48 6.49 -11.29 4.75
CA TYR A 48 6.73 -10.01 4.13
C TYR A 48 8.19 -9.89 3.71
N TYR A 49 8.42 -9.61 2.45
CA TYR A 49 9.77 -9.44 1.90
C TYR A 49 10.34 -8.05 2.22
N ILE A 50 11.64 -7.93 2.20
CA ILE A 50 12.34 -6.66 2.48
C ILE A 50 11.90 -5.53 1.54
N THR A 51 11.53 -5.88 0.31
CA THR A 51 10.99 -4.95 -0.70
C THR A 51 9.53 -4.53 -0.45
N GLY A 52 8.88 -5.11 0.54
CA GLY A 52 7.45 -4.91 0.72
C GLY A 52 6.57 -5.83 -0.13
N GLY A 53 7.18 -6.70 -0.94
CA GLY A 53 6.46 -7.71 -1.69
C GLY A 53 5.90 -8.81 -0.79
N ILE A 54 4.86 -9.49 -1.26
CA ILE A 54 4.24 -10.64 -0.60
C ILE A 54 3.93 -11.73 -1.62
N GLY A 55 4.01 -12.99 -1.20
CA GLY A 55 3.80 -14.17 -2.05
C GLY A 55 5.10 -14.87 -2.41
N ALA A 56 5.28 -16.10 -1.91
CA ALA A 56 6.51 -16.85 -2.05
C ALA A 56 6.54 -17.73 -3.30
N THR A 57 5.38 -18.13 -3.82
CA THR A 57 5.29 -19.11 -4.90
C THR A 57 4.27 -18.74 -5.97
N SER A 58 4.61 -19.04 -7.23
CA SER A 58 3.70 -18.97 -8.37
C SER A 58 2.64 -20.08 -8.36
N ASN A 59 2.89 -21.18 -7.64
CA ASN A 59 1.92 -22.26 -7.52
C ASN A 59 0.72 -21.81 -6.69
N GLY A 60 -0.37 -21.52 -7.37
CA GLY A 60 -1.59 -20.97 -6.77
C GLY A 60 -1.45 -19.54 -6.31
N GLU A 61 -0.41 -18.82 -6.74
CA GLU A 61 -0.15 -17.41 -6.38
C GLU A 61 -0.29 -17.22 -4.87
N ALA A 62 0.57 -17.90 -4.09
CA ALA A 62 0.31 -18.12 -2.68
C ALA A 62 1.46 -17.68 -1.77
N PHE A 63 1.09 -17.42 -0.51
CA PHE A 63 2.06 -17.38 0.57
C PHE A 63 2.67 -18.77 0.78
N GLY A 64 3.97 -18.82 1.05
CA GLY A 64 4.64 -19.99 1.57
C GLY A 64 4.35 -20.22 3.06
N LYS A 65 5.09 -21.18 3.66
CA LYS A 65 5.11 -21.34 5.12
C LYS A 65 5.67 -20.08 5.79
N ASN A 66 5.57 -20.00 7.11
CA ASN A 66 6.19 -18.90 7.85
C ASN A 66 7.71 -18.89 7.59
N TYR A 67 8.25 -17.71 7.27
CA TYR A 67 9.66 -17.48 6.93
C TYR A 67 10.17 -18.19 5.65
N GLU A 68 9.28 -18.72 4.83
CA GLU A 68 9.60 -19.22 3.50
C GLU A 68 9.59 -18.03 2.53
N LEU A 69 10.77 -17.43 2.34
CA LEU A 69 10.95 -16.19 1.58
C LEU A 69 12.11 -16.38 0.56
N PRO A 70 11.95 -17.26 -0.45
CA PRO A 70 12.98 -17.45 -1.46
C PRO A 70 13.18 -16.17 -2.29
N ASN A 71 14.42 -15.86 -2.69
CA ASN A 71 14.73 -14.67 -3.46
C ASN A 71 14.49 -14.86 -4.97
N MET A 72 15.11 -15.87 -5.56
CA MET A 72 15.09 -16.14 -7.01
C MET A 72 13.69 -16.55 -7.50
N SER A 73 12.97 -17.36 -6.71
CA SER A 73 11.64 -17.87 -7.04
C SER A 73 10.49 -17.11 -6.35
N ALA A 74 10.79 -16.00 -5.70
CA ALA A 74 9.76 -15.14 -5.10
C ALA A 74 8.73 -14.73 -6.15
N TYR A 75 7.46 -14.96 -5.89
CA TYR A 75 6.42 -14.51 -6.81
C TYR A 75 6.18 -13.00 -6.66
N CYS A 76 6.00 -12.52 -5.44
CA CYS A 76 5.86 -11.08 -5.13
C CYS A 76 5.04 -10.35 -6.20
N GLU A 77 3.81 -10.81 -6.43
CA GLU A 77 2.96 -10.29 -7.49
C GLU A 77 2.68 -8.79 -7.33
N THR A 78 2.76 -8.03 -8.40
CA THR A 78 2.45 -6.60 -8.41
C THR A 78 1.03 -6.30 -7.90
N CYS A 79 0.03 -7.13 -8.27
CA CYS A 79 -1.32 -6.97 -7.74
C CYS A 79 -1.41 -7.22 -6.23
N ALA A 80 -0.62 -8.17 -5.72
CA ALA A 80 -0.57 -8.44 -4.28
C ALA A 80 0.05 -7.26 -3.51
N ALA A 81 1.07 -6.62 -4.08
CA ALA A 81 1.64 -5.40 -3.51
C ALA A 81 0.59 -4.28 -3.44
N ILE A 82 -0.21 -4.09 -4.49
CA ILE A 82 -1.32 -3.12 -4.49
C ILE A 82 -2.37 -3.48 -3.44
N GLY A 83 -2.76 -4.75 -3.35
CA GLY A 83 -3.68 -5.24 -2.33
C GLY A 83 -3.16 -5.00 -0.91
N ASN A 84 -1.85 -5.21 -0.68
CA ASN A 84 -1.22 -4.93 0.60
C ASN A 84 -1.27 -3.43 0.96
N VAL A 85 -1.09 -2.54 0.00
CA VAL A 85 -1.29 -1.08 0.22
C VAL A 85 -2.74 -0.80 0.64
N TYR A 86 -3.72 -1.40 -0.03
CA TYR A 86 -5.14 -1.21 0.32
C TYR A 86 -5.47 -1.69 1.73
N VAL A 87 -4.99 -2.85 2.13
CA VAL A 87 -5.20 -3.39 3.49
C VAL A 87 -4.58 -2.46 4.54
N ASN A 88 -3.32 -2.07 4.35
CA ASN A 88 -2.63 -1.23 5.31
C ASN A 88 -3.27 0.15 5.45
N TYR A 89 -3.74 0.75 4.35
CA TYR A 89 -4.49 1.99 4.40
C TYR A 89 -5.77 1.86 5.24
N ARG A 90 -6.56 0.81 5.03
CA ARG A 90 -7.79 0.57 5.78
C ARG A 90 -7.55 0.28 7.26
N LEU A 91 -6.51 -0.49 7.56
CA LEU A 91 -6.12 -0.73 8.95
C LEU A 91 -5.66 0.56 9.63
N PHE A 92 -4.97 1.44 8.90
CA PHE A 92 -4.68 2.78 9.44
C PHE A 92 -5.96 3.58 9.72
N LEU A 93 -6.93 3.58 8.82
CA LEU A 93 -8.20 4.27 9.05
C LEU A 93 -8.97 3.70 10.24
N LEU A 94 -8.85 2.40 10.51
CA LEU A 94 -9.47 1.72 11.64
C LEU A 94 -8.76 2.02 12.96
N HIS A 95 -7.42 1.91 13.01
CA HIS A 95 -6.63 1.95 14.24
C HIS A 95 -5.91 3.29 14.46
N GLY A 96 -5.57 4.03 13.42
CA GLY A 96 -4.81 5.30 13.50
C GLY A 96 -3.32 5.14 13.79
N GLU A 97 -2.77 3.92 13.68
CA GLU A 97 -1.37 3.62 14.02
C GLU A 97 -0.43 3.75 12.82
N SER A 98 0.71 4.42 13.00
CA SER A 98 1.71 4.68 11.94
C SER A 98 2.35 3.42 11.36
N LYS A 99 2.40 2.31 12.11
CA LYS A 99 2.97 1.02 11.65
C LYS A 99 2.37 0.53 10.33
N TYR A 100 1.10 0.79 10.09
CA TYR A 100 0.43 0.43 8.83
C TYR A 100 0.97 1.24 7.65
N TYR A 101 1.27 2.52 7.88
CA TYR A 101 1.90 3.35 6.84
C TYR A 101 3.38 3.01 6.63
N ASP A 102 4.09 2.50 7.61
CA ASP A 102 5.46 2.01 7.43
C ASP A 102 5.49 0.82 6.46
N VAL A 103 4.51 -0.09 6.56
CA VAL A 103 4.34 -1.21 5.62
C VAL A 103 3.87 -0.71 4.26
N LEU A 104 2.87 0.18 4.23
CA LEU A 104 2.32 0.78 3.02
C LEU A 104 3.42 1.48 2.21
N GLU A 105 4.17 2.37 2.83
CA GLU A 105 5.23 3.16 2.18
C GLU A 105 6.34 2.27 1.61
N ARG A 106 6.82 1.28 2.39
CA ARG A 106 7.81 0.32 1.91
C ARG A 106 7.31 -0.46 0.71
N THR A 107 6.06 -0.94 0.76
CA THR A 107 5.43 -1.65 -0.36
C THR A 107 5.30 -0.74 -1.58
N LEU A 108 4.84 0.49 -1.39
CA LEU A 108 4.62 1.46 -2.46
C LEU A 108 5.91 1.77 -3.22
N TYR A 109 6.97 2.18 -2.48
CA TYR A 109 8.22 2.63 -3.09
C TYR A 109 9.12 1.50 -3.62
N ASN A 110 8.85 0.25 -3.26
CA ASN A 110 9.69 -0.88 -3.69
C ASN A 110 8.86 -1.96 -4.37
N GLY A 111 8.07 -2.73 -3.62
CA GLY A 111 7.37 -3.92 -4.16
C GLY A 111 6.26 -3.61 -5.17
N LEU A 112 5.71 -2.39 -5.18
CA LEU A 112 4.64 -1.99 -6.08
C LEU A 112 5.19 -1.26 -7.31
N ILE A 113 5.95 -0.16 -7.09
CA ILE A 113 6.38 0.70 -8.20
C ILE A 113 7.38 0.00 -9.12
N SER A 114 8.11 -1.02 -8.61
CA SER A 114 8.94 -1.90 -9.44
C SER A 114 8.15 -2.61 -10.54
N GLY A 115 6.84 -2.78 -10.35
CA GLY A 115 5.94 -3.40 -11.31
C GLY A 115 5.75 -2.66 -12.62
N VAL A 116 6.24 -1.42 -12.75
CA VAL A 116 6.15 -0.62 -13.98
C VAL A 116 7.51 -0.02 -14.32
N SER A 117 7.84 0.07 -15.61
CA SER A 117 9.04 0.74 -16.09
C SER A 117 8.92 2.26 -16.02
N LEU A 118 10.05 2.96 -16.03
CA LEU A 118 10.10 4.43 -15.95
C LEU A 118 9.38 5.13 -17.11
N ASP A 119 9.39 4.49 -18.29
CA ASP A 119 8.66 4.98 -19.47
C ASP A 119 7.18 4.60 -19.49
N GLY A 120 6.73 3.79 -18.50
CA GLY A 120 5.36 3.32 -18.39
C GLY A 120 4.96 2.21 -19.37
N GLY A 121 5.87 1.76 -20.26
CA GLY A 121 5.57 0.82 -21.34
C GLY A 121 5.86 -0.64 -21.01
N GLY A 122 6.45 -0.95 -19.86
CA GLY A 122 6.83 -2.30 -19.47
C GLY A 122 6.42 -2.64 -18.04
N PHE A 123 5.97 -3.88 -17.83
CA PHE A 123 5.41 -4.32 -16.55
C PHE A 123 6.05 -5.60 -16.06
N PHE A 124 6.16 -5.75 -14.74
CA PHE A 124 6.37 -7.02 -14.07
C PHE A 124 5.04 -7.59 -13.57
N TYR A 125 4.85 -8.88 -13.72
CA TYR A 125 3.82 -9.63 -13.04
C TYR A 125 4.37 -10.12 -11.69
N PRO A 126 5.34 -11.09 -11.64
CA PRO A 126 6.13 -11.36 -10.43
C PRO A 126 7.28 -10.35 -10.29
N ASN A 127 7.73 -10.17 -9.06
CA ASN A 127 8.88 -9.31 -8.73
C ASN A 127 9.87 -10.11 -7.85
N PRO A 128 10.64 -11.05 -8.40
CA PRO A 128 11.67 -11.77 -7.65
C PRO A 128 12.74 -10.81 -7.15
N LEU A 129 13.36 -11.15 -6.01
CA LEU A 129 14.40 -10.31 -5.40
C LEU A 129 15.78 -10.58 -6.00
N GLU A 130 15.92 -11.66 -6.76
CA GLU A 130 17.16 -12.09 -7.37
C GLU A 130 16.90 -12.49 -8.83
N SER A 131 17.82 -12.12 -9.73
CA SER A 131 17.74 -12.44 -11.16
C SER A 131 19.14 -12.58 -11.74
N ILE A 132 19.31 -13.50 -12.67
CA ILE A 132 20.51 -13.65 -13.51
C ILE A 132 20.27 -13.13 -14.93
N GLY A 133 19.28 -12.23 -15.12
CA GLY A 133 18.92 -11.64 -16.40
C GLY A 133 17.74 -12.32 -17.12
N GLN A 134 17.22 -13.42 -16.58
CA GLN A 134 16.09 -14.16 -17.14
C GLN A 134 14.74 -13.46 -16.94
N HIS A 135 14.67 -12.54 -15.98
CA HIS A 135 13.44 -11.84 -15.63
C HIS A 135 13.42 -10.43 -16.20
N GLN A 136 12.49 -10.15 -17.12
CA GLN A 136 12.39 -8.88 -17.83
C GLN A 136 10.93 -8.41 -17.86
N ARG A 137 10.75 -7.06 -17.87
CA ARG A 137 9.42 -6.49 -18.06
C ARG A 137 8.84 -6.82 -19.41
N GLN A 138 7.55 -7.04 -19.44
CA GLN A 138 6.79 -7.32 -20.66
C GLN A 138 5.86 -6.13 -20.96
N PRO A 139 5.62 -5.80 -22.24
CA PRO A 139 4.69 -4.73 -22.58
C PRO A 139 3.25 -5.09 -22.20
N TRP A 140 2.91 -6.38 -22.18
CA TRP A 140 1.59 -6.86 -21.81
C TRP A 140 1.59 -8.34 -21.42
N PHE A 141 0.48 -8.83 -20.84
CA PHE A 141 0.28 -10.21 -20.44
C PHE A 141 -1.05 -10.74 -20.95
N GLY A 142 -1.16 -12.04 -21.22
CA GLY A 142 -2.40 -12.70 -21.59
C GLY A 142 -3.51 -12.53 -20.52
N CYS A 143 -3.11 -12.55 -19.23
CA CYS A 143 -3.96 -12.11 -18.12
C CYS A 143 -3.36 -10.82 -17.56
N ALA A 144 -3.84 -9.68 -18.05
CA ALA A 144 -3.24 -8.37 -17.77
C ALA A 144 -3.74 -7.72 -16.47
N CYS A 145 -3.84 -8.48 -15.36
CA CYS A 145 -4.32 -7.93 -14.09
C CYS A 145 -3.34 -6.90 -13.51
N CYS A 146 -2.04 -7.16 -13.53
CA CYS A 146 -1.05 -6.27 -12.94
C CYS A 146 -0.95 -4.92 -13.66
N PRO A 147 -0.82 -4.83 -14.99
CA PRO A 147 -0.81 -3.55 -15.69
C PRO A 147 -2.08 -2.74 -15.44
N SER A 148 -3.26 -3.36 -15.59
CA SER A 148 -4.53 -2.68 -15.38
C SER A 148 -4.72 -2.22 -13.92
N ASN A 149 -4.21 -2.98 -12.96
CA ASN A 149 -4.29 -2.63 -11.55
C ASN A 149 -3.37 -1.46 -11.20
N ILE A 150 -2.14 -1.41 -11.75
CA ILE A 150 -1.24 -0.26 -11.63
C ILE A 150 -1.88 1.01 -12.19
N CYS A 151 -2.46 0.92 -13.40
CA CYS A 151 -3.12 2.06 -14.04
C CYS A 151 -4.30 2.60 -13.22
N ARG A 152 -4.98 1.76 -12.45
CA ARG A 152 -6.04 2.20 -11.52
C ARG A 152 -5.49 2.72 -10.21
N PHE A 153 -4.40 2.14 -9.72
CA PHE A 153 -3.83 2.49 -8.42
C PHE A 153 -3.13 3.85 -8.43
N ILE A 154 -2.25 4.11 -9.41
CA ILE A 154 -1.45 5.35 -9.46
C ILE A 154 -2.31 6.62 -9.36
N PRO A 155 -3.42 6.78 -10.11
CA PRO A 155 -4.28 7.96 -9.97
C PRO A 155 -4.96 8.07 -8.60
N SER A 156 -5.07 6.98 -7.83
CA SER A 156 -5.65 7.01 -6.48
C SER A 156 -4.65 7.43 -5.40
N LEU A 157 -3.34 7.45 -5.70
CA LEU A 157 -2.28 7.73 -4.75
C LEU A 157 -2.45 9.04 -3.94
N PRO A 158 -2.93 10.15 -4.51
CA PRO A 158 -3.18 11.36 -3.72
C PRO A 158 -4.11 11.15 -2.52
N GLY A 159 -5.03 10.18 -2.59
CA GLY A 159 -5.94 9.83 -1.50
C GLY A 159 -5.28 9.20 -0.27
N TYR A 160 -4.01 8.77 -0.39
CA TYR A 160 -3.26 8.16 0.73
C TYR A 160 -2.34 9.14 1.45
N VAL A 161 -2.18 10.36 0.94
CA VAL A 161 -1.23 11.35 1.52
C VAL A 161 -1.73 11.85 2.86
N TYR A 162 -3.02 12.14 2.96
CA TYR A 162 -3.66 12.68 4.14
C TYR A 162 -4.84 11.82 4.59
N ALA A 163 -5.13 11.90 5.89
CA ALA A 163 -6.40 11.45 6.45
C ALA A 163 -6.95 12.51 7.40
N VAL A 164 -8.26 12.57 7.56
CA VAL A 164 -8.93 13.53 8.45
C VAL A 164 -9.92 12.80 9.35
N LYS A 165 -9.83 13.07 10.67
CA LYS A 165 -10.79 12.57 11.67
C LYS A 165 -11.17 13.71 12.62
N GLY A 166 -12.38 14.22 12.49
CA GLY A 166 -12.80 15.40 13.24
C GLY A 166 -11.89 16.60 12.94
N LYS A 167 -11.19 17.09 13.95
CA LYS A 167 -10.21 18.17 13.84
C LYS A 167 -8.76 17.71 13.64
N ASP A 168 -8.52 16.41 13.58
CA ASP A 168 -7.18 15.86 13.37
C ASP A 168 -6.92 15.66 11.89
N VAL A 169 -5.84 16.22 11.39
CA VAL A 169 -5.29 16.01 10.04
C VAL A 169 -4.03 15.21 10.16
N TYR A 170 -4.02 14.01 9.58
CA TYR A 170 -2.85 13.13 9.53
C TYR A 170 -2.10 13.36 8.23
N VAL A 171 -0.80 13.62 8.33
CA VAL A 171 0.14 13.70 7.21
C VAL A 171 0.93 12.39 7.21
N ASN A 172 0.62 11.51 6.27
CA ASN A 172 1.08 10.12 6.31
C ASN A 172 2.14 9.78 5.26
N LEU A 173 2.06 10.37 4.06
CA LEU A 173 3.06 10.24 3.01
C LEU A 173 3.66 11.60 2.70
N PHE A 174 4.96 11.59 2.41
CA PHE A 174 5.69 12.78 2.04
C PHE A 174 5.93 12.81 0.54
N MET A 175 5.26 13.73 -0.14
CA MET A 175 5.43 13.99 -1.57
C MET A 175 4.96 15.42 -1.88
N SER A 176 5.63 16.08 -2.80
CA SER A 176 5.25 17.45 -3.21
C SER A 176 3.85 17.46 -3.79
N ASN A 177 2.98 18.23 -3.16
CA ASN A 177 1.58 18.38 -3.56
C ASN A 177 0.93 19.62 -2.96
N THR A 178 -0.20 20.02 -3.55
CA THR A 178 -1.16 20.95 -2.92
C THR A 178 -2.50 20.23 -2.79
N SER A 179 -3.05 20.18 -1.60
CA SER A 179 -4.29 19.46 -1.30
C SER A 179 -5.32 20.33 -0.61
N ASN A 180 -6.58 20.18 -1.01
CA ASN A 180 -7.73 20.82 -0.38
C ASN A 180 -8.49 19.78 0.46
N LEU A 181 -8.43 19.95 1.77
CA LEU A 181 -9.05 19.05 2.74
C LEU A 181 -10.32 19.69 3.31
N LYS A 182 -11.19 18.84 3.88
CA LYS A 182 -12.34 19.28 4.68
C LYS A 182 -12.13 18.84 6.12
N VAL A 183 -11.96 19.81 7.01
CA VAL A 183 -11.87 19.63 8.47
C VAL A 183 -13.18 20.13 9.08
N GLU A 184 -13.97 19.22 9.66
CA GLU A 184 -15.35 19.52 10.12
C GLU A 184 -16.19 20.23 9.04
N GLY A 185 -16.06 19.79 7.78
CA GLY A 185 -16.78 20.35 6.63
C GLY A 185 -16.23 21.68 6.09
N LYS A 186 -15.23 22.29 6.75
CA LYS A 186 -14.62 23.57 6.35
C LYS A 186 -13.32 23.34 5.58
N ALA A 187 -13.04 24.19 4.60
CA ALA A 187 -11.89 24.05 3.72
C ALA A 187 -10.57 24.41 4.41
N VAL A 188 -9.60 23.51 4.28
CA VAL A 188 -8.19 23.71 4.67
C VAL A 188 -7.34 23.33 3.46
N SER A 189 -6.42 24.20 3.03
CA SER A 189 -5.47 23.92 1.96
C SER A 189 -4.08 23.73 2.54
N LEU A 190 -3.50 22.58 2.29
CA LEU A 190 -2.13 22.24 2.67
C LEU A 190 -1.24 22.11 1.43
N GLU A 191 0.02 22.46 1.60
CA GLU A 191 1.07 22.25 0.63
C GLU A 191 2.22 21.49 1.25
N GLN A 192 2.73 20.47 0.56
CA GLN A 192 4.00 19.84 0.89
C GLN A 192 5.01 20.16 -0.20
N ALA A 193 6.22 20.60 0.19
CA ALA A 193 7.37 20.74 -0.68
C ALA A 193 8.49 19.83 -0.15
N THR A 194 8.94 18.88 -0.95
CA THR A 194 9.94 17.89 -0.56
C THR A 194 10.55 17.19 -1.77
N HIS A 195 11.75 16.64 -1.59
CA HIS A 195 12.37 15.69 -2.53
C HIS A 195 12.44 14.27 -1.93
N TYR A 196 11.60 13.99 -0.94
CA TYR A 196 11.49 12.66 -0.34
C TYR A 196 11.11 11.59 -1.40
N PRO A 197 11.73 10.41 -1.40
CA PRO A 197 12.60 9.83 -0.39
C PRO A 197 14.10 10.11 -0.59
N TRP A 198 14.50 10.90 -1.57
CA TRP A 198 15.92 11.19 -1.87
C TRP A 198 16.56 12.19 -0.91
N ASN A 199 15.75 13.04 -0.30
CA ASN A 199 16.12 14.00 0.73
C ASN A 199 15.08 13.93 1.84
N GLY A 200 15.51 14.04 3.10
CA GLY A 200 14.64 14.00 4.29
C GLY A 200 13.92 15.32 4.60
N ASP A 201 14.21 16.40 3.89
CA ASP A 201 13.59 17.70 4.14
C ASP A 201 12.13 17.71 3.67
N VAL A 202 11.22 18.07 4.56
CA VAL A 202 9.80 18.20 4.26
C VAL A 202 9.28 19.52 4.83
N THR A 203 8.82 20.40 3.96
CA THR A 203 8.13 21.63 4.35
C THR A 203 6.63 21.44 4.18
N ILE A 204 5.86 21.77 5.23
CA ILE A 204 4.40 21.70 5.20
C ILE A 204 3.85 23.11 5.45
N GLY A 205 3.16 23.66 4.47
CA GLY A 205 2.50 24.96 4.51
C GLY A 205 0.99 24.82 4.69
N VAL A 206 0.38 25.75 5.43
CA VAL A 206 -1.07 25.91 5.54
C VAL A 206 -1.46 27.15 4.75
N ASN A 207 -1.86 26.97 3.49
CA ASN A 207 -2.14 28.07 2.56
C ASN A 207 -3.52 28.73 2.80
N LYS A 208 -4.48 27.91 3.27
CA LYS A 208 -5.83 28.38 3.61
C LYS A 208 -6.37 27.59 4.80
N ASN A 209 -6.96 28.28 5.75
CA ASN A 209 -7.60 27.65 6.91
C ASN A 209 -8.94 28.35 7.25
N ASN A 210 -10.04 27.74 6.86
CA ASN A 210 -11.38 28.16 7.24
C ASN A 210 -11.92 27.37 8.44
N ALA A 211 -11.19 26.35 8.92
CA ALA A 211 -11.61 25.47 10.01
C ALA A 211 -11.31 26.07 11.40
N GLY A 212 -10.44 27.08 11.47
CA GLY A 212 -9.92 27.59 12.74
C GLY A 212 -8.86 26.67 13.31
N GLN A 213 -8.91 26.40 14.60
CA GLN A 213 -7.92 25.53 15.25
C GLN A 213 -8.15 24.06 14.88
N PHE A 214 -7.10 23.37 14.40
CA PHE A 214 -7.05 21.93 14.14
C PHE A 214 -5.68 21.36 14.53
N THR A 215 -5.60 20.05 14.71
CA THR A 215 -4.35 19.36 15.04
C THR A 215 -3.75 18.75 13.79
N MET A 216 -2.46 18.97 13.55
CA MET A 216 -1.71 18.28 12.52
C MET A 216 -0.88 17.16 13.16
N LYS A 217 -1.13 15.91 12.75
CA LYS A 217 -0.39 14.72 13.18
C LYS A 217 0.51 14.26 12.06
N ILE A 218 1.80 14.50 12.21
CA ILE A 218 2.81 14.15 11.20
C ILE A 218 3.39 12.78 11.56
N ARG A 219 3.35 11.84 10.60
CA ARG A 219 3.95 10.53 10.78
C ARG A 219 5.47 10.65 10.84
N ILE A 220 6.07 10.00 11.81
CA ILE A 220 7.51 9.74 11.84
C ILE A 220 7.70 8.30 11.33
N PRO A 221 8.37 8.08 10.18
CA PRO A 221 8.60 6.75 9.65
C PRO A 221 9.38 5.87 10.63
N GLY A 222 8.98 4.59 10.77
CA GLY A 222 9.60 3.68 11.73
C GLY A 222 11.10 3.42 11.49
N TRP A 223 11.59 3.65 10.26
CA TRP A 223 13.00 3.51 9.90
C TRP A 223 13.89 4.71 10.28
N VAL A 224 13.29 5.83 10.69
CA VAL A 224 14.05 7.04 11.15
C VAL A 224 14.63 6.88 12.57
N ARG A 225 14.29 5.81 13.26
CA ARG A 225 14.69 5.58 14.67
C ARG A 225 16.09 5.03 14.81
#